data_a43410cdaa4a43c67786c37ec2da8a2a
#
_entry.id   a43410cdaa4a43c67786c37ec2da8a2a
#
_cell.length_a   1.000
_cell.length_b   1.000
_cell.length_c   1.000
_cell.angle_alpha   90.00
_cell.angle_beta   90.00
_cell.angle_gamma   90.00
#
_symmetry.space_group_name_H-M   'P 1'
#
loop_
_entity.id
_entity.type
_entity.pdbx_description
1 polymer ?
#
loop_
_entity_poly.entity_id
_entity_poly.type
_entity_poly.pdbx_seq_one_letter_code
_entity_poly.pdbx_strand_id
1 'polypeptide(L)'
;LNSGSALGKGVGPLLIENEKLKIKNIEEHVIAIPGEHTTAHLLFSLAYPNAKNKVFLRYDEIENFVLEGKGLGVIIHENRFTYADKGLHKITDLGDYWEKETGNSIPLGGIVIRRSVDVTIARQVDSLIKKSIEYAYHNHFDELAAYVKVHSQEMSEAVMRKHINLYVNDHSRDLGITGKNAVIKLLYFYQLNKAEN
;
A
#
# COMPACT_ATOMS: atom_id res chain seq x y z
N LEU A 1 6.04 -5.09 16.40
CA LEU A 1 5.51 -4.21 17.45
C LEU A 1 4.01 -4.05 17.26
N ASN A 2 3.30 -3.57 18.27
CA ASN A 2 1.88 -3.24 18.15
C ASN A 2 1.65 -1.87 17.53
N SER A 3 2.61 -0.95 17.67
CA SER A 3 2.54 0.40 17.15
C SER A 3 3.39 0.54 15.88
N GLY A 4 3.06 1.51 15.02
CA GLY A 4 3.79 1.80 13.79
C GLY A 4 3.37 0.96 12.58
N SER A 5 2.20 0.32 12.62
CA SER A 5 1.65 -0.41 11.49
C SER A 5 0.87 0.51 10.55
N ALA A 6 0.91 0.20 9.26
CA ALA A 6 0.07 0.82 8.24
C ALA A 6 -0.92 -0.22 7.72
N LEU A 7 -2.14 -0.17 8.21
CA LEU A 7 -3.28 -0.94 7.74
C LEU A 7 -4.43 0.01 7.46
N GLY A 8 -5.22 -0.26 6.43
CA GLY A 8 -6.35 0.62 6.13
C GLY A 8 -7.45 -0.06 5.34
N LYS A 9 -8.58 0.66 5.27
CA LYS A 9 -9.70 0.39 4.37
C LYS A 9 -9.77 1.49 3.31
N GLY A 10 -10.22 1.13 2.09
CA GLY A 10 -10.20 2.06 0.97
C GLY A 10 -8.79 2.47 0.55
N VAL A 11 -7.79 1.71 0.94
CA VAL A 11 -6.38 1.90 0.59
C VAL A 11 -5.92 0.70 -0.24
N GLY A 12 -4.80 0.83 -0.92
CA GLY A 12 -4.20 -0.29 -1.63
C GLY A 12 -3.76 0.08 -3.04
N PRO A 13 -3.12 -0.87 -3.71
CA PRO A 13 -2.70 -0.70 -5.10
C PRO A 13 -3.89 -0.56 -6.03
N LEU A 14 -3.72 0.21 -7.10
CA LEU A 14 -4.68 0.31 -8.20
C LEU A 14 -4.11 -0.31 -9.46
N LEU A 15 -4.90 -1.13 -10.15
CA LEU A 15 -4.63 -1.50 -11.53
C LEU A 15 -5.17 -0.41 -12.44
N ILE A 16 -4.29 0.16 -13.26
CA ILE A 16 -4.60 1.28 -14.16
C ILE A 16 -4.30 0.95 -15.61
N GLU A 17 -4.97 1.67 -16.50
CA GLU A 17 -4.83 1.61 -17.95
C GLU A 17 -4.71 2.99 -18.59
N ASN A 18 -4.31 2.99 -19.87
CA ASN A 18 -4.49 4.10 -20.78
C ASN A 18 -5.62 3.74 -21.75
N GLU A 19 -6.63 4.59 -21.91
CA GLU A 19 -7.78 4.38 -22.82
C GLU A 19 -7.40 3.97 -24.24
N LYS A 20 -6.21 4.34 -24.68
CA LYS A 20 -5.70 4.00 -26.02
C LYS A 20 -5.52 2.49 -26.23
N LEU A 21 -5.37 1.71 -25.15
CA LEU A 21 -5.08 0.27 -25.26
C LEU A 21 -6.29 -0.60 -25.60
N LYS A 22 -7.54 -0.09 -25.47
CA LYS A 22 -8.79 -0.83 -25.77
C LYS A 22 -8.80 -2.24 -25.16
N ILE A 23 -8.55 -2.34 -23.86
CA ILE A 23 -8.37 -3.60 -23.15
C ILE A 23 -9.64 -4.43 -23.18
N LYS A 24 -9.54 -5.65 -23.72
CA LYS A 24 -10.61 -6.66 -23.68
C LYS A 24 -10.35 -7.74 -22.63
N ASN A 25 -9.08 -8.10 -22.45
CA ASN A 25 -8.66 -9.14 -21.52
C ASN A 25 -7.34 -8.73 -20.88
N ILE A 26 -7.29 -8.66 -19.55
CA ILE A 26 -6.10 -8.28 -18.78
C ILE A 26 -4.94 -9.26 -18.99
N GLU A 27 -5.25 -10.54 -19.17
CA GLU A 27 -4.26 -11.63 -19.30
C GLU A 27 -3.40 -11.51 -20.56
N GLU A 28 -3.87 -10.79 -21.58
CA GLU A 28 -3.17 -10.61 -22.85
C GLU A 28 -2.14 -9.47 -22.81
N HIS A 29 -2.14 -8.66 -21.74
CA HIS A 29 -1.30 -7.48 -21.61
C HIS A 29 -0.08 -7.72 -20.71
N VAL A 30 0.97 -6.92 -20.93
CA VAL A 30 2.08 -6.82 -19.98
C VAL A 30 1.63 -5.98 -18.79
N ILE A 31 1.92 -6.45 -17.57
CA ILE A 31 1.55 -5.79 -16.33
C ILE A 31 2.79 -5.30 -15.60
N ALA A 32 2.96 -3.99 -15.53
CA ALA A 32 4.02 -3.38 -14.73
C ALA A 32 3.65 -3.38 -13.25
N ILE A 33 4.51 -3.95 -12.41
CA ILE A 33 4.29 -4.13 -10.97
C ILE A 33 5.47 -3.52 -10.20
N PRO A 34 5.24 -2.85 -9.04
CA PRO A 34 6.27 -2.09 -8.32
C PRO A 34 7.31 -2.94 -7.58
N GLY A 35 7.32 -4.24 -7.80
CA GLY A 35 8.31 -5.18 -7.28
C GLY A 35 7.73 -6.56 -6.98
N GLU A 36 8.57 -7.57 -7.13
CA GLU A 36 8.19 -8.97 -6.98
C GLU A 36 7.70 -9.30 -5.55
N HIS A 37 8.39 -8.78 -4.53
CA HIS A 37 8.09 -9.07 -3.12
C HIS A 37 7.26 -7.96 -2.46
N THR A 38 6.23 -7.47 -3.16
CA THR A 38 5.34 -6.41 -2.67
C THR A 38 3.93 -6.92 -2.42
N THR A 39 3.22 -6.26 -1.50
CA THR A 39 1.78 -6.48 -1.31
C THR A 39 1.00 -6.22 -2.61
N ALA A 40 1.45 -5.27 -3.42
CA ALA A 40 0.85 -4.97 -4.73
C ALA A 40 0.88 -6.16 -5.67
N HIS A 41 2.03 -6.86 -5.76
CA HIS A 41 2.15 -8.07 -6.56
C HIS A 41 1.27 -9.22 -6.03
N LEU A 42 1.26 -9.43 -4.72
CA LEU A 42 0.40 -10.45 -4.11
C LEU A 42 -1.07 -10.21 -4.43
N LEU A 43 -1.58 -9.00 -4.20
CA LEU A 43 -2.99 -8.68 -4.43
C LEU A 43 -3.36 -8.75 -5.91
N PHE A 44 -2.48 -8.28 -6.80
CA PHE A 44 -2.68 -8.45 -8.24
C PHE A 44 -2.76 -9.94 -8.62
N SER A 45 -1.85 -10.77 -8.12
CA SER A 45 -1.83 -12.21 -8.42
C SER A 45 -3.04 -12.95 -7.88
N LEU A 46 -3.61 -12.51 -6.76
CA LEU A 46 -4.86 -13.07 -6.22
C LEU A 46 -6.08 -12.65 -7.04
N ALA A 47 -6.15 -11.39 -7.48
CA ALA A 47 -7.26 -10.88 -8.28
C ALA A 47 -7.24 -11.40 -9.73
N TYR A 48 -6.05 -11.62 -10.28
CA TYR A 48 -5.83 -12.02 -11.68
C TYR A 48 -4.81 -13.18 -11.77
N PRO A 49 -5.18 -14.38 -11.31
CA PRO A 49 -4.24 -15.51 -11.20
C PRO A 49 -3.68 -16.00 -12.55
N ASN A 50 -4.41 -15.72 -13.63
CA ASN A 50 -3.98 -16.13 -14.99
C ASN A 50 -3.13 -15.07 -15.71
N ALA A 51 -3.04 -13.84 -15.21
CA ALA A 51 -2.23 -12.79 -15.79
C ALA A 51 -0.74 -13.00 -15.47
N LYS A 52 -0.05 -13.79 -16.30
CA LYS A 52 1.34 -14.23 -16.07
C LYS A 52 2.39 -13.30 -16.66
N ASN A 53 2.03 -12.43 -17.61
CA ASN A 53 2.97 -11.55 -18.30
C ASN A 53 3.26 -10.31 -17.45
N LYS A 54 4.20 -10.41 -16.53
CA LYS A 54 4.54 -9.37 -15.53
C LYS A 54 5.93 -8.83 -15.76
N VAL A 55 6.11 -7.50 -15.59
CA VAL A 55 7.41 -6.83 -15.50
C VAL A 55 7.50 -6.08 -14.18
N PHE A 56 8.66 -6.14 -13.54
CA PHE A 56 8.90 -5.44 -12.28
C PHE A 56 9.68 -4.16 -12.56
N LEU A 57 9.05 -3.02 -12.24
CA LEU A 57 9.61 -1.69 -12.43
C LEU A 57 9.65 -0.94 -11.09
N ARG A 58 10.46 0.09 -11.02
CA ARG A 58 10.38 1.03 -9.89
C ARG A 58 9.02 1.74 -9.93
N TYR A 59 8.41 1.97 -8.77
CA TYR A 59 7.00 2.44 -8.67
C TYR A 59 6.73 3.75 -9.42
N ASP A 60 7.71 4.65 -9.50
CA ASP A 60 7.61 5.94 -10.20
C ASP A 60 7.76 5.84 -11.73
N GLU A 61 8.15 4.68 -12.26
CA GLU A 61 8.26 4.41 -13.70
C GLU A 61 6.96 3.82 -14.29
N ILE A 62 6.08 3.30 -13.44
CA ILE A 62 4.89 2.53 -13.88
C ILE A 62 3.90 3.41 -14.63
N GLU A 63 3.60 4.63 -14.16
CA GLU A 63 2.67 5.50 -14.86
C GLU A 63 3.16 5.84 -16.27
N ASN A 64 4.46 6.13 -16.43
CA ASN A 64 5.04 6.40 -17.75
C ASN A 64 4.95 5.18 -18.68
N PHE A 65 5.20 3.97 -18.14
CA PHE A 65 5.02 2.72 -18.88
C PHE A 65 3.60 2.59 -19.46
N VAL A 66 2.58 2.92 -18.66
CA VAL A 66 1.17 2.87 -19.07
C VAL A 66 0.83 3.99 -20.06
N LEU A 67 1.33 5.21 -19.83
CA LEU A 67 1.12 6.36 -20.73
C LEU A 67 1.72 6.13 -22.11
N GLU A 68 2.84 5.44 -22.20
CA GLU A 68 3.48 5.05 -23.45
C GLU A 68 2.75 3.90 -24.17
N GLY A 69 1.70 3.34 -23.59
CA GLY A 69 0.91 2.25 -24.16
C GLY A 69 1.62 0.89 -24.15
N LYS A 70 2.62 0.69 -23.30
CA LYS A 70 3.39 -0.57 -23.21
C LYS A 70 2.64 -1.69 -22.49
N GLY A 71 1.59 -1.36 -21.74
CA GLY A 71 0.77 -2.31 -21.00
C GLY A 71 -0.05 -1.66 -19.90
N LEU A 72 -0.47 -2.47 -18.93
CA LEU A 72 -1.16 -2.05 -17.72
C LEU A 72 -0.16 -1.80 -16.59
N GLY A 73 -0.61 -1.10 -15.54
CA GLY A 73 0.26 -0.83 -14.39
C GLY A 73 -0.43 -0.98 -13.05
N VAL A 74 0.29 -1.48 -12.07
CA VAL A 74 -0.15 -1.49 -10.67
C VAL A 74 0.55 -0.36 -9.94
N ILE A 75 -0.19 0.72 -9.63
CA ILE A 75 0.33 1.89 -8.92
C ILE A 75 0.09 1.82 -7.42
N ILE A 76 0.96 2.48 -6.68
CA ILE A 76 0.96 2.55 -5.21
C ILE A 76 1.25 3.99 -4.74
N HIS A 77 1.24 4.21 -3.43
CA HIS A 77 1.56 5.48 -2.78
C HIS A 77 0.66 6.64 -3.24
N GLU A 78 1.24 7.84 -3.37
CA GLU A 78 0.55 9.07 -3.79
C GLU A 78 -0.03 9.02 -5.21
N ASN A 79 0.51 8.19 -6.08
CA ASN A 79 0.03 8.00 -7.45
C ASN A 79 -1.46 7.61 -7.49
N ARG A 80 -1.96 6.95 -6.43
CA ARG A 80 -3.37 6.67 -6.23
C ARG A 80 -4.28 7.91 -6.29
N PHE A 81 -3.75 9.08 -5.99
CA PHE A 81 -4.51 10.34 -5.94
C PHE A 81 -4.34 11.19 -7.19
N THR A 82 -3.33 10.91 -8.02
CA THR A 82 -2.89 11.79 -9.11
C THR A 82 -2.98 11.16 -10.50
N TYR A 83 -3.20 9.84 -10.62
CA TYR A 83 -3.23 9.11 -11.89
C TYR A 83 -4.29 9.65 -12.86
N ALA A 84 -5.46 10.05 -12.36
CA ALA A 84 -6.57 10.54 -13.18
C ALA A 84 -6.23 11.89 -13.86
N ASP A 85 -5.48 12.76 -13.18
CA ASP A 85 -5.03 14.05 -13.71
C ASP A 85 -4.05 13.87 -14.88
N LYS A 86 -3.45 12.68 -15.01
CA LYS A 86 -2.55 12.29 -16.11
C LYS A 86 -3.26 11.59 -17.26
N GLY A 87 -4.60 11.48 -17.21
CA GLY A 87 -5.39 10.80 -18.24
C GLY A 87 -5.31 9.28 -18.16
N LEU A 88 -4.98 8.73 -16.99
CA LEU A 88 -5.02 7.29 -16.72
C LEU A 88 -6.33 6.90 -16.07
N HIS A 89 -6.77 5.66 -16.28
CA HIS A 89 -8.05 5.14 -15.80
C HIS A 89 -7.84 3.93 -14.88
N LYS A 90 -8.64 3.87 -13.82
CA LYS A 90 -8.64 2.75 -12.90
C LYS A 90 -9.48 1.60 -13.45
N ILE A 91 -8.87 0.43 -13.60
CA ILE A 91 -9.57 -0.83 -13.90
C ILE A 91 -10.10 -1.44 -12.60
N THR A 92 -9.21 -1.62 -11.61
CA THR A 92 -9.54 -2.30 -10.35
C THR A 92 -8.83 -1.65 -9.18
N ASP A 93 -9.55 -1.48 -8.08
CA ASP A 93 -8.96 -1.22 -6.78
C ASP A 93 -8.66 -2.57 -6.10
N LEU A 94 -7.38 -2.90 -5.99
CA LEU A 94 -6.94 -4.17 -5.39
C LEU A 94 -7.11 -4.19 -3.86
N GLY A 95 -7.21 -3.01 -3.24
CA GLY A 95 -7.59 -2.89 -1.84
C GLY A 95 -9.06 -3.25 -1.61
N ASP A 96 -9.96 -2.71 -2.45
CA ASP A 96 -11.38 -3.06 -2.42
C ASP A 96 -11.60 -4.55 -2.69
N TYR A 97 -10.84 -5.13 -3.62
CA TYR A 97 -10.84 -6.56 -3.88
C TYR A 97 -10.49 -7.35 -2.60
N TRP A 98 -9.39 -7.00 -1.95
CA TRP A 98 -8.94 -7.64 -0.71
C TRP A 98 -10.01 -7.56 0.40
N GLU A 99 -10.58 -6.38 0.59
CA GLU A 99 -11.61 -6.16 1.62
C GLU A 99 -12.88 -6.99 1.38
N LYS A 100 -13.30 -7.11 0.13
CA LYS A 100 -14.46 -7.93 -0.26
C LYS A 100 -14.21 -9.43 -0.03
N GLU A 101 -13.03 -9.91 -0.42
CA GLU A 101 -12.68 -11.33 -0.33
C GLU A 101 -12.38 -11.77 1.12
N THR A 102 -11.86 -10.88 1.95
CA THR A 102 -11.35 -11.27 3.27
C THR A 102 -12.10 -10.67 4.45
N GLY A 103 -12.86 -9.60 4.23
CA GLY A 103 -13.48 -8.81 5.29
C GLY A 103 -12.49 -8.04 6.18
N ASN A 104 -11.20 -8.02 5.83
CA ASN A 104 -10.14 -7.42 6.65
C ASN A 104 -9.58 -6.16 6.00
N SER A 105 -9.07 -5.23 6.85
CA SER A 105 -8.20 -4.15 6.39
C SER A 105 -6.97 -4.71 5.68
N ILE A 106 -6.45 -3.98 4.69
CA ILE A 106 -5.23 -4.39 4.00
C ILE A 106 -4.00 -4.04 4.84
N PRO A 107 -3.11 -5.01 5.18
CA PRO A 107 -1.81 -4.72 5.79
C PRO A 107 -0.83 -4.26 4.71
N LEU A 108 -0.27 -3.07 4.88
CA LEU A 108 0.70 -2.48 3.94
C LEU A 108 2.11 -2.40 4.50
N GLY A 109 2.24 -2.28 5.83
CA GLY A 109 3.54 -2.23 6.47
C GLY A 109 3.46 -2.31 7.98
N GLY A 110 4.61 -2.52 8.62
CA GLY A 110 4.70 -2.55 10.07
C GLY A 110 6.14 -2.44 10.55
N ILE A 111 6.32 -1.97 11.77
CA ILE A 111 7.63 -1.90 12.43
C ILE A 111 7.86 -3.21 13.18
N VAL A 112 8.98 -3.86 12.86
CA VAL A 112 9.38 -5.12 13.52
C VAL A 112 10.65 -4.92 14.34
N ILE A 113 10.81 -5.70 15.41
CA ILE A 113 12.00 -5.73 16.24
C ILE A 113 12.54 -7.16 16.29
N ARG A 114 13.85 -7.29 16.32
CA ARG A 114 14.48 -8.63 16.43
C ARG A 114 14.13 -9.29 17.76
N ARG A 115 13.84 -10.58 17.75
CA ARG A 115 13.52 -11.36 18.96
C ARG A 115 14.66 -11.46 19.96
N SER A 116 15.91 -11.14 19.55
CA SER A 116 17.07 -11.06 20.43
C SER A 116 17.13 -9.79 21.27
N VAL A 117 16.31 -8.79 20.99
CA VAL A 117 16.21 -7.57 21.81
C VAL A 117 15.42 -7.90 23.07
N ASP A 118 15.89 -7.40 24.22
CA ASP A 118 15.20 -7.56 25.48
C ASP A 118 13.74 -7.10 25.42
N VAL A 119 12.85 -7.89 26.01
CA VAL A 119 11.41 -7.63 25.94
C VAL A 119 11.01 -6.30 26.58
N THR A 120 11.74 -5.84 27.59
CA THR A 120 11.49 -4.54 28.25
C THR A 120 11.83 -3.40 27.31
N ILE A 121 12.96 -3.50 26.61
CA ILE A 121 13.36 -2.53 25.58
C ILE A 121 12.34 -2.54 24.44
N ALA A 122 11.92 -3.71 23.96
CA ALA A 122 10.91 -3.82 22.90
C ALA A 122 9.60 -3.13 23.28
N ARG A 123 9.12 -3.29 24.52
CA ARG A 123 7.93 -2.60 25.03
C ARG A 123 8.12 -1.09 25.15
N GLN A 124 9.29 -0.63 25.58
CA GLN A 124 9.61 0.80 25.65
C GLN A 124 9.58 1.43 24.25
N VAL A 125 10.20 0.79 23.26
CA VAL A 125 10.19 1.26 21.85
C VAL A 125 8.76 1.32 21.32
N ASP A 126 7.96 0.27 21.53
CA ASP A 126 6.55 0.24 21.13
C ASP A 126 5.76 1.41 21.73
N SER A 127 5.93 1.65 23.04
CA SER A 127 5.31 2.78 23.74
C SER A 127 5.75 4.15 23.22
N LEU A 128 7.04 4.30 22.87
CA LEU A 128 7.57 5.54 22.30
C LEU A 128 7.00 5.82 20.90
N ILE A 129 6.86 4.80 20.06
CA ILE A 129 6.22 4.94 18.74
C ILE A 129 4.78 5.42 18.91
N LYS A 130 4.01 4.78 19.78
CA LYS A 130 2.64 5.19 20.09
C LYS A 130 2.56 6.65 20.52
N LYS A 131 3.38 7.05 21.50
CA LYS A 131 3.43 8.43 21.99
C LYS A 131 3.84 9.43 20.90
N SER A 132 4.75 9.05 20.02
CA SER A 132 5.16 9.89 18.88
C SER A 132 4.01 10.15 17.92
N ILE A 133 3.23 9.12 17.60
CA ILE A 133 2.03 9.27 16.76
C ILE A 133 1.00 10.17 17.45
N GLU A 134 0.72 9.94 18.73
CA GLU A 134 -0.22 10.76 19.52
C GLU A 134 0.23 12.22 19.60
N TYR A 135 1.53 12.47 19.80
CA TYR A 135 2.10 13.80 19.79
C TYR A 135 1.92 14.52 18.44
N ALA A 136 2.18 13.81 17.33
CA ALA A 136 2.01 14.37 15.99
C ALA A 136 0.55 14.78 15.73
N TYR A 137 -0.40 13.96 16.13
CA TYR A 137 -1.82 14.28 15.99
C TYR A 137 -2.23 15.49 16.84
N HIS A 138 -1.75 15.60 18.07
CA HIS A 138 -2.11 16.70 18.95
C HIS A 138 -1.49 18.05 18.53
N ASN A 139 -0.25 18.04 18.03
CA ASN A 139 0.51 19.25 17.82
C ASN A 139 0.62 19.67 16.34
N HIS A 140 0.33 18.76 15.42
CA HIS A 140 0.54 18.98 13.97
C HIS A 140 -0.67 18.56 13.13
N PHE A 141 -1.86 18.51 13.75
CA PHE A 141 -3.08 18.13 13.03
C PHE A 141 -3.46 19.16 11.97
N ASP A 142 -3.45 20.44 12.33
CA ASP A 142 -3.86 21.52 11.44
C ASP A 142 -2.74 21.98 10.50
N GLU A 143 -1.48 21.88 10.94
CA GLU A 143 -0.30 22.25 10.16
C GLU A 143 0.75 21.15 10.20
N LEU A 144 1.15 20.68 9.01
CA LEU A 144 2.21 19.67 8.91
C LEU A 144 3.55 20.25 9.33
N ALA A 145 4.29 19.49 10.17
CA ALA A 145 5.61 19.87 10.59
C ALA A 145 6.53 20.14 9.38
N ALA A 146 7.40 21.12 9.50
CA ALA A 146 8.36 21.49 8.44
C ALA A 146 9.20 20.27 8.00
N TYR A 147 9.55 19.39 8.94
CA TYR A 147 10.24 18.13 8.64
C TYR A 147 9.49 17.25 7.63
N VAL A 148 8.16 17.10 7.79
CA VAL A 148 7.33 16.30 6.87
C VAL A 148 7.35 16.92 5.47
N LYS A 149 7.17 18.25 5.38
CA LYS A 149 7.18 18.98 4.10
C LYS A 149 8.49 18.86 3.35
N VAL A 150 9.63 18.93 4.05
CA VAL A 150 10.97 18.83 3.45
C VAL A 150 11.29 17.42 2.95
N HIS A 151 10.77 16.38 3.62
CA HIS A 151 11.05 14.98 3.28
C HIS A 151 9.94 14.29 2.49
N SER A 152 8.85 14.99 2.16
CA SER A 152 7.80 14.48 1.28
C SER A 152 8.25 14.56 -0.19
N GLN A 153 7.88 13.57 -0.97
CA GLN A 153 8.06 13.59 -2.44
C GLN A 153 6.97 14.42 -3.11
N GLU A 154 5.83 14.59 -2.48
CA GLU A 154 4.70 15.38 -2.96
C GLU A 154 4.76 16.81 -2.36
N MET A 155 4.67 17.81 -3.23
CA MET A 155 4.74 19.21 -2.85
C MET A 155 3.42 19.80 -2.32
N SER A 156 2.28 19.18 -2.68
CA SER A 156 0.96 19.60 -2.25
C SER A 156 0.65 19.17 -0.82
N GLU A 157 0.45 20.12 0.09
CA GLU A 157 0.06 19.82 1.48
C GLU A 157 -1.26 19.04 1.55
N ALA A 158 -2.19 19.30 0.65
CA ALA A 158 -3.47 18.61 0.59
C ALA A 158 -3.29 17.11 0.25
N VAL A 159 -2.37 16.77 -0.64
CA VAL A 159 -2.05 15.38 -0.99
C VAL A 159 -1.28 14.71 0.14
N MET A 160 -0.28 15.39 0.74
CA MET A 160 0.42 14.89 1.92
C MET A 160 -0.55 14.55 3.05
N ARG A 161 -1.52 15.43 3.32
CA ARG A 161 -2.53 15.24 4.36
C ARG A 161 -3.46 14.06 4.07
N LYS A 162 -3.93 13.94 2.83
CA LYS A 162 -4.72 12.78 2.40
C LYS A 162 -3.95 11.47 2.61
N HIS A 163 -2.68 11.45 2.24
CA HIS A 163 -1.80 10.30 2.43
C HIS A 163 -1.65 9.94 3.92
N ILE A 164 -1.33 10.92 4.78
CA ILE A 164 -1.20 10.70 6.22
C ILE A 164 -2.51 10.14 6.80
N ASN A 165 -3.64 10.78 6.53
CA ASN A 165 -4.94 10.37 7.08
C ASN A 165 -5.38 8.97 6.60
N LEU A 166 -4.93 8.56 5.42
CA LEU A 166 -5.25 7.26 4.87
C LEU A 166 -4.42 6.13 5.51
N TYR A 167 -3.13 6.37 5.76
CA TYR A 167 -2.18 5.34 6.18
C TYR A 167 -1.86 5.36 7.69
N VAL A 168 -2.04 6.49 8.37
CA VAL A 168 -1.82 6.62 9.80
C VAL A 168 -3.17 6.72 10.51
N ASN A 169 -3.55 5.67 11.22
CA ASN A 169 -4.87 5.50 11.84
C ASN A 169 -4.77 4.73 13.16
N ASP A 170 -5.89 4.25 13.68
CA ASP A 170 -5.92 3.48 14.94
C ASP A 170 -5.00 2.26 14.93
N HIS A 171 -4.87 1.55 13.80
CA HIS A 171 -3.91 0.44 13.68
C HIS A 171 -2.45 0.90 13.75
N SER A 172 -2.16 2.14 13.41
CA SER A 172 -0.81 2.71 13.59
C SER A 172 -0.49 2.98 15.06
N ARG A 173 -1.51 3.31 15.86
CA ARG A 173 -1.36 3.49 17.32
C ARG A 173 -1.32 2.15 18.07
N ASP A 174 -2.17 1.23 17.67
CA ASP A 174 -2.24 -0.13 18.21
C ASP A 174 -2.82 -1.08 17.16
N LEU A 175 -2.05 -2.08 16.78
CA LEU A 175 -2.47 -3.07 15.80
C LEU A 175 -3.74 -3.83 16.25
N GLY A 176 -3.88 -4.07 17.56
CA GLY A 176 -5.04 -4.75 18.13
C GLY A 176 -5.24 -6.17 17.61
N ILE A 177 -6.36 -6.79 18.00
CA ILE A 177 -6.72 -8.14 17.54
C ILE A 177 -7.08 -8.14 16.06
N THR A 178 -7.84 -7.15 15.60
CA THR A 178 -8.30 -7.05 14.21
C THR A 178 -7.14 -6.87 13.24
N GLY A 179 -6.17 -6.01 13.57
CA GLY A 179 -4.98 -5.83 12.76
C GLY A 179 -4.08 -7.07 12.74
N LYS A 180 -3.91 -7.76 13.88
CA LYS A 180 -3.18 -9.04 13.93
C LYS A 180 -3.83 -10.10 13.05
N ASN A 181 -5.16 -10.21 13.07
CA ASN A 181 -5.90 -11.14 12.20
C ASN A 181 -5.73 -10.79 10.72
N ALA A 182 -5.73 -9.51 10.36
CA ALA A 182 -5.48 -9.06 9.00
C ALA A 182 -4.07 -9.45 8.52
N VAL A 183 -3.04 -9.27 9.36
CA VAL A 183 -1.66 -9.69 9.06
C VAL A 183 -1.55 -11.21 8.89
N ILE A 184 -2.16 -11.99 9.80
CA ILE A 184 -2.17 -13.47 9.70
C ILE A 184 -2.83 -13.90 8.39
N LYS A 185 -3.95 -13.26 8.02
CA LYS A 185 -4.66 -13.55 6.77
C LYS A 185 -3.81 -13.25 5.54
N LEU A 186 -3.10 -12.11 5.53
CA LEU A 186 -2.18 -11.76 4.43
C LEU A 186 -1.06 -12.78 4.29
N LEU A 187 -0.43 -13.17 5.40
CA LEU A 187 0.64 -14.18 5.39
C LEU A 187 0.14 -15.55 4.91
N TYR A 188 -1.08 -15.93 5.28
CA TYR A 188 -1.71 -17.16 4.78
C TYR A 188 -1.84 -17.14 3.25
N PHE A 189 -2.39 -16.07 2.68
CA PHE A 189 -2.51 -15.93 1.21
C PHE A 189 -1.15 -15.86 0.52
N TYR A 190 -0.16 -15.21 1.14
CA TYR A 190 1.20 -15.19 0.60
C TYR A 190 1.81 -16.60 0.51
N GLN A 191 1.60 -17.42 1.54
CA GLN A 191 2.09 -18.81 1.55
C GLN A 191 1.40 -19.67 0.49
N LEU A 192 0.08 -19.55 0.31
CA LEU A 192 -0.65 -20.24 -0.74
C LEU A 192 -0.14 -19.85 -2.14
N ASN A 193 -0.05 -18.56 -2.41
CA ASN A 193 0.44 -18.06 -3.71
C ASN A 193 1.86 -18.53 -4.03
N LYS A 194 2.72 -18.64 -2.99
CA LYS A 194 4.09 -19.15 -3.15
C LYS A 194 4.12 -20.66 -3.45
N ALA A 195 3.16 -21.41 -2.99
CA ALA A 195 3.09 -22.86 -3.22
C ALA A 195 2.56 -23.22 -4.64
N GLU A 196 1.85 -22.29 -5.28
CA GLU A 196 1.26 -22.46 -6.63
C GLU A 196 2.17 -21.94 -7.76
N ASN A 197 3.24 -21.21 -7.43
CA ASN A 197 4.25 -20.69 -8.36
C ASN A 197 5.61 -21.33 -8.12
#